data_35aea2884764508521619bf4cdce56a3
#
_entry.id   35aea2884764508521619bf4cdce56a3
#
_cell.length_a   1.000
_cell.length_b   1.000
_cell.length_c   1.000
_cell.angle_alpha   90.00
_cell.angle_beta   90.00
_cell.angle_gamma   90.00
#
_symmetry.space_group_name_H-M   'P 1'
#
loop_
_entity.id
_entity.type
_entity.pdbx_description
1 polymer ?
#
loop_
_entity_poly.entity_id
_entity_poly.type
_entity_poly.pdbx_seq_one_letter_code
_entity_poly.pdbx_strand_id
1 'polypeptide(L)'
;MKKIAPLFILLFSFYSEACSDLLDTEMRVLDSSESVNLCEYTDHVVLVVNVASRCGYTYQYSSLQKLYEDYKNQGFVVLGVPSRDFMQEYSDEADVAEFCSTEYGVDFPMFATSKVRGSKANPLYKKLIAQSGVSPSWNFNKYLISRDGKVVSTFGSRVKPDSPELLSQIEELL
;
A
#
# COMPACT_ATOMS: atom_id res chain seq x y z
N MET A 1 -11.05 -29.68 56.42
CA MET A 1 -11.12 -28.29 55.96
C MET A 1 -10.47 -28.23 54.57
N LYS A 2 -11.27 -28.20 53.48
CA LYS A 2 -10.75 -28.16 52.09
C LYS A 2 -10.52 -26.69 51.73
N LYS A 3 -9.26 -26.32 51.42
CA LYS A 3 -8.92 -24.98 50.93
C LYS A 3 -9.25 -24.92 49.44
N ILE A 4 -10.22 -24.07 49.06
CA ILE A 4 -10.56 -23.74 47.67
C ILE A 4 -9.59 -22.64 47.24
N ALA A 5 -8.73 -22.94 46.26
CA ALA A 5 -7.85 -21.94 45.61
C ALA A 5 -8.67 -21.13 44.62
N PRO A 6 -8.55 -19.79 44.59
CA PRO A 6 -9.24 -18.99 43.59
C PRO A 6 -8.63 -19.20 42.23
N LEU A 7 -9.47 -19.56 41.27
CA LEU A 7 -9.13 -19.63 39.84
C LEU A 7 -9.08 -18.19 39.29
N PHE A 8 -7.87 -17.69 39.02
CA PHE A 8 -7.68 -16.39 38.36
C PHE A 8 -7.92 -16.55 36.86
N ILE A 9 -9.08 -16.14 36.38
CA ILE A 9 -9.38 -16.07 34.95
C ILE A 9 -8.73 -14.80 34.40
N LEU A 10 -7.60 -14.95 33.67
CA LEU A 10 -7.00 -13.89 32.88
C LEU A 10 -7.92 -13.60 31.68
N LEU A 11 -8.68 -12.52 31.75
CA LEU A 11 -9.42 -11.98 30.60
C LEU A 11 -8.40 -11.32 29.64
N PHE A 12 -8.04 -12.01 28.58
CA PHE A 12 -7.35 -11.40 27.45
C PHE A 12 -8.34 -10.51 26.69
N SER A 13 -8.25 -9.20 26.91
CA SER A 13 -8.95 -8.23 26.08
C SER A 13 -8.25 -8.19 24.72
N PHE A 14 -8.88 -8.76 23.70
CA PHE A 14 -8.51 -8.51 22.31
C PHE A 14 -8.94 -7.07 21.98
N TYR A 15 -8.00 -6.15 21.97
CA TYR A 15 -8.23 -4.83 21.37
C TYR A 15 -8.21 -5.05 19.85
N SER A 16 -9.38 -5.01 19.22
CA SER A 16 -9.47 -4.81 17.78
C SER A 16 -9.07 -3.37 17.51
N GLU A 17 -7.97 -3.16 16.83
CA GLU A 17 -7.53 -1.83 16.42
C GLU A 17 -8.56 -1.26 15.43
N ALA A 18 -9.06 -0.07 15.69
CA ALA A 18 -10.03 0.57 14.81
C ALA A 18 -9.32 1.01 13.53
N CYS A 19 -9.99 0.86 12.39
CA CYS A 19 -9.48 1.33 11.11
C CYS A 19 -9.12 2.82 11.19
N SER A 20 -7.93 3.18 10.71
CA SER A 20 -7.48 4.56 10.66
C SER A 20 -8.26 5.36 9.61
N ASP A 21 -8.40 6.68 9.80
CA ASP A 21 -9.03 7.54 8.78
C ASP A 21 -8.36 7.40 7.40
N LEU A 22 -7.06 7.20 7.35
CA LEU A 22 -6.33 7.01 6.09
C LEU A 22 -6.80 5.76 5.34
N LEU A 23 -6.91 4.64 6.05
CA LEU A 23 -7.30 3.35 5.47
C LEU A 23 -8.82 3.20 5.33
N ASP A 24 -9.64 4.00 6.01
CA ASP A 24 -11.09 4.03 5.77
C ASP A 24 -11.39 4.72 4.43
N THR A 25 -11.02 4.01 3.38
CA THR A 25 -11.11 4.48 1.99
C THR A 25 -11.47 3.32 1.07
N GLU A 26 -12.51 3.50 0.28
CA GLU A 26 -12.91 2.54 -0.75
C GLU A 26 -12.08 2.74 -2.01
N MET A 27 -11.52 1.65 -2.54
CA MET A 27 -10.76 1.64 -3.78
C MET A 27 -11.28 0.53 -4.68
N ARG A 28 -11.59 0.87 -5.95
CA ARG A 28 -11.96 -0.14 -6.95
C ARG A 28 -10.71 -0.93 -7.37
N VAL A 29 -10.84 -2.25 -7.47
CA VAL A 29 -9.79 -3.14 -7.96
C VAL A 29 -9.52 -2.88 -9.45
N LEU A 30 -8.27 -3.00 -9.88
CA LEU A 30 -7.86 -2.84 -11.27
C LEU A 30 -8.62 -3.81 -12.18
N ASP A 31 -9.12 -3.31 -13.31
CA ASP A 31 -9.87 -4.07 -14.31
C ASP A 31 -11.04 -4.90 -13.73
N SER A 32 -11.70 -4.37 -12.69
CA SER A 32 -12.81 -5.03 -12.01
C SER A 32 -13.91 -4.03 -11.66
N SER A 33 -15.13 -4.52 -11.45
CA SER A 33 -16.21 -3.74 -10.83
C SER A 33 -16.21 -3.81 -9.30
N GLU A 34 -15.35 -4.64 -8.71
CA GLU A 34 -15.25 -4.83 -7.27
C GLU A 34 -14.53 -3.66 -6.61
N SER A 35 -14.98 -3.30 -5.42
CA SER A 35 -14.32 -2.32 -4.55
C SER A 35 -13.96 -2.97 -3.23
N VAL A 36 -12.85 -2.52 -2.67
CA VAL A 36 -12.30 -2.98 -1.40
C VAL A 36 -12.16 -1.77 -0.49
N ASN A 37 -12.61 -1.89 0.76
CA ASN A 37 -12.27 -0.91 1.78
C ASN A 37 -10.88 -1.25 2.34
N LEU A 38 -9.97 -0.27 2.31
CA LEU A 38 -8.59 -0.49 2.74
C LEU A 38 -8.45 -0.75 4.24
N CYS A 39 -9.54 -0.70 5.01
CA CYS A 39 -9.58 -1.19 6.41
C CYS A 39 -9.18 -2.67 6.52
N GLU A 40 -9.26 -3.45 5.45
CA GLU A 40 -8.76 -4.83 5.43
C GLU A 40 -7.24 -4.92 5.70
N TYR A 41 -6.50 -3.82 5.47
CA TYR A 41 -5.08 -3.71 5.77
C TYR A 41 -4.78 -3.04 7.12
N THR A 42 -5.79 -2.95 8.01
CA THR A 42 -5.56 -2.54 9.41
C THR A 42 -4.53 -3.48 10.05
N ASP A 43 -3.63 -2.94 10.88
CA ASP A 43 -2.51 -3.67 11.50
C ASP A 43 -1.47 -4.22 10.50
N HIS A 44 -1.46 -3.69 9.26
CA HIS A 44 -0.39 -3.95 8.29
C HIS A 44 0.53 -2.74 8.15
N VAL A 45 1.80 -3.01 7.85
CA VAL A 45 2.71 -2.02 7.26
C VAL A 45 2.37 -1.93 5.77
N VAL A 46 1.96 -0.75 5.32
CA VAL A 46 1.44 -0.55 3.96
C VAL A 46 2.38 0.33 3.14
N LEU A 47 2.76 -0.13 1.94
CA LEU A 47 3.52 0.65 0.97
C LEU A 47 2.61 1.02 -0.21
N VAL A 48 2.13 2.26 -0.26
CA VAL A 48 1.34 2.76 -1.40
C VAL A 48 2.28 3.32 -2.46
N VAL A 49 2.11 2.86 -3.71
CA VAL A 49 2.96 3.26 -4.84
C VAL A 49 2.09 3.68 -6.02
N ASN A 50 2.31 4.88 -6.56
CA ASN A 50 1.72 5.23 -7.85
C ASN A 50 2.58 4.69 -8.98
N VAL A 51 2.02 3.82 -9.79
CA VAL A 51 2.72 3.04 -10.80
C VAL A 51 2.36 3.45 -12.23
N ALA A 52 3.16 3.02 -13.20
CA ALA A 52 2.87 3.18 -14.62
C ALA A 52 3.63 2.15 -15.46
N SER A 53 2.96 1.65 -16.51
CA SER A 53 3.46 0.57 -17.37
C SER A 53 4.53 1.03 -18.39
N ARG A 54 4.59 2.32 -18.73
CA ARG A 54 5.43 2.87 -19.82
C ARG A 54 6.44 3.90 -19.31
N CYS A 55 6.94 3.69 -18.09
CA CYS A 55 7.85 4.59 -17.37
C CYS A 55 9.28 4.03 -17.36
N GLY A 56 10.28 4.90 -17.33
CA GLY A 56 11.67 4.48 -17.13
C GLY A 56 11.93 3.79 -15.77
N TYR A 57 10.99 3.87 -14.83
CA TYR A 57 11.04 3.21 -13.52
C TYR A 57 10.21 1.93 -13.44
N THR A 58 9.57 1.48 -14.54
CA THR A 58 8.68 0.31 -14.57
C THR A 58 9.37 -0.98 -14.11
N TYR A 59 10.70 -1.09 -14.28
CA TYR A 59 11.50 -2.20 -13.75
C TYR A 59 11.35 -2.40 -12.22
N GLN A 60 10.90 -1.38 -11.48
CA GLN A 60 10.68 -1.48 -10.04
C GLN A 60 9.53 -2.41 -9.67
N TYR A 61 8.64 -2.78 -10.60
CA TYR A 61 7.62 -3.79 -10.34
C TYR A 61 8.22 -5.11 -9.83
N SER A 62 9.33 -5.56 -10.43
CA SER A 62 10.01 -6.80 -9.98
C SER A 62 10.46 -6.71 -8.51
N SER A 63 11.05 -5.58 -8.11
CA SER A 63 11.48 -5.38 -6.72
C SER A 63 10.29 -5.17 -5.77
N LEU A 64 9.18 -4.54 -6.23
CA LEU A 64 7.95 -4.40 -5.43
C LEU A 64 7.31 -5.78 -5.19
N GLN A 65 7.24 -6.61 -6.25
CA GLN A 65 6.70 -7.98 -6.13
C GLN A 65 7.54 -8.83 -5.18
N LYS A 66 8.85 -8.79 -5.33
CA LYS A 66 9.75 -9.50 -4.42
C LYS A 66 9.59 -9.03 -2.98
N LEU A 67 9.53 -7.72 -2.74
CA LEU A 67 9.30 -7.13 -1.43
C LEU A 67 7.98 -7.62 -0.81
N TYR A 68 6.92 -7.64 -1.59
CA TYR A 68 5.63 -8.17 -1.16
C TYR A 68 5.71 -9.65 -0.78
N GLU A 69 6.34 -10.49 -1.61
CA GLU A 69 6.51 -11.91 -1.33
C GLU A 69 7.33 -12.18 -0.06
N ASP A 70 8.41 -11.43 0.15
CA ASP A 70 9.31 -11.59 1.28
C ASP A 70 8.63 -11.24 2.63
N TYR A 71 7.69 -10.26 2.64
CA TYR A 71 7.14 -9.72 3.89
C TYR A 71 5.62 -9.87 4.08
N LYS A 72 4.84 -10.32 3.08
CA LYS A 72 3.36 -10.43 3.19
C LYS A 72 2.90 -11.27 4.38
N ASN A 73 3.63 -12.32 4.74
CA ASN A 73 3.31 -13.17 5.88
C ASN A 73 3.69 -12.56 7.24
N GLN A 74 4.29 -11.36 7.23
CA GLN A 74 4.68 -10.61 8.42
C GLN A 74 3.78 -9.37 8.63
N GLY A 75 2.67 -9.27 7.88
CA GLY A 75 1.76 -8.13 7.96
C GLY A 75 2.25 -6.92 7.14
N PHE A 76 2.85 -7.17 5.99
CA PHE A 76 3.21 -6.14 5.01
C PHE A 76 2.38 -6.27 3.74
N VAL A 77 2.02 -5.14 3.15
CA VAL A 77 1.34 -5.11 1.85
C VAL A 77 1.83 -3.97 0.97
N VAL A 78 1.91 -4.22 -0.33
CA VAL A 78 2.10 -3.20 -1.37
C VAL A 78 0.74 -2.91 -2.00
N LEU A 79 0.38 -1.63 -2.13
CA LEU A 79 -0.82 -1.19 -2.84
C LEU A 79 -0.41 -0.39 -4.08
N GLY A 80 -0.63 -0.96 -5.25
CA GLY A 80 -0.31 -0.33 -6.52
C GLY A 80 -1.47 0.48 -7.07
N VAL A 81 -1.23 1.74 -7.43
CA VAL A 81 -2.23 2.63 -8.01
C VAL A 81 -1.72 3.16 -9.36
N PRO A 82 -2.15 2.57 -10.49
CA PRO A 82 -1.81 3.06 -11.81
C PRO A 82 -2.31 4.49 -12.02
N SER A 83 -1.48 5.33 -12.65
CA SER A 83 -1.86 6.72 -12.87
C SER A 83 -1.43 7.26 -14.23
N ARG A 84 -2.34 7.99 -14.87
CA ARG A 84 -2.08 8.72 -16.11
C ARG A 84 -1.64 10.18 -15.90
N ASP A 85 -1.42 10.59 -14.67
CA ASP A 85 -1.03 11.97 -14.34
C ASP A 85 0.31 12.39 -14.94
N PHE A 86 1.16 11.42 -15.27
CA PHE A 86 2.48 11.62 -15.89
C PHE A 86 2.55 11.08 -17.32
N MET A 87 1.38 10.80 -17.95
CA MET A 87 1.24 10.40 -19.36
C MET A 87 2.02 9.13 -19.74
N GLN A 88 2.27 8.23 -18.78
CA GLN A 88 3.08 7.01 -18.98
C GLN A 88 2.32 5.74 -18.61
N GLU A 89 0.99 5.78 -18.54
CA GLU A 89 0.16 4.60 -18.33
C GLU A 89 -0.74 4.33 -19.54
N TYR A 90 -1.10 3.07 -19.76
CA TYR A 90 -2.08 2.68 -20.77
C TYR A 90 -3.43 3.33 -20.52
N SER A 91 -4.23 3.44 -21.59
CA SER A 91 -5.58 4.00 -21.49
C SER A 91 -6.60 3.00 -20.98
N ASP A 92 -6.40 1.74 -21.30
CA ASP A 92 -7.27 0.63 -20.92
C ASP A 92 -6.71 -0.07 -19.67
N GLU A 93 -7.58 -0.34 -18.70
CA GLU A 93 -7.18 -1.05 -17.48
C GLU A 93 -6.88 -2.52 -17.72
N ALA A 94 -7.52 -3.15 -18.71
CA ALA A 94 -7.21 -4.51 -19.11
C ALA A 94 -5.75 -4.63 -19.61
N ASP A 95 -5.28 -3.65 -20.41
CA ASP A 95 -3.88 -3.60 -20.85
C ASP A 95 -2.92 -3.42 -19.68
N VAL A 96 -3.30 -2.61 -18.66
CA VAL A 96 -2.48 -2.43 -17.44
C VAL A 96 -2.41 -3.73 -16.64
N ALA A 97 -3.54 -4.39 -16.43
CA ALA A 97 -3.63 -5.64 -15.67
C ALA A 97 -2.84 -6.76 -16.36
N GLU A 98 -3.01 -6.93 -17.67
CA GLU A 98 -2.26 -7.89 -18.47
C GLU A 98 -0.76 -7.62 -18.39
N PHE A 99 -0.32 -6.38 -18.59
CA PHE A 99 1.07 -5.99 -18.52
C PHE A 99 1.69 -6.30 -17.16
N CYS A 100 1.02 -5.92 -16.06
CA CYS A 100 1.54 -6.15 -14.71
C CYS A 100 1.67 -7.64 -14.40
N SER A 101 0.68 -8.45 -14.80
CA SER A 101 0.67 -9.88 -14.52
C SER A 101 1.65 -10.66 -15.39
N THR A 102 1.71 -10.37 -16.69
CA THR A 102 2.52 -11.15 -17.66
C THR A 102 4.00 -10.77 -17.64
N GLU A 103 4.32 -9.47 -17.54
CA GLU A 103 5.71 -9.00 -17.64
C GLU A 103 6.44 -9.04 -16.28
N TYR A 104 5.69 -8.87 -15.17
CA TYR A 104 6.29 -8.74 -13.83
C TYR A 104 5.74 -9.72 -12.80
N GLY A 105 4.72 -10.53 -13.14
CA GLY A 105 4.10 -11.46 -12.22
C GLY A 105 3.50 -10.78 -10.99
N VAL A 106 2.97 -9.56 -11.15
CA VAL A 106 2.42 -8.78 -10.03
C VAL A 106 1.25 -9.51 -9.39
N ASP A 107 1.35 -9.79 -8.09
CA ASP A 107 0.37 -10.48 -7.24
C ASP A 107 -0.07 -9.61 -6.04
N PHE A 108 0.60 -8.49 -5.81
CA PHE A 108 0.15 -7.54 -4.80
C PHE A 108 -1.08 -6.75 -5.28
N PRO A 109 -1.94 -6.26 -4.36
CA PRO A 109 -3.16 -5.52 -4.67
C PRO A 109 -2.93 -4.34 -5.61
N MET A 110 -3.65 -4.34 -6.72
CA MET A 110 -3.65 -3.26 -7.73
C MET A 110 -5.03 -2.64 -7.81
N PHE A 111 -5.09 -1.32 -7.81
CA PHE A 111 -6.34 -0.56 -7.85
C PHE A 111 -6.56 0.13 -9.20
N ALA A 112 -7.78 0.56 -9.44
CA ALA A 112 -8.18 1.24 -10.65
C ALA A 112 -7.31 2.45 -10.97
N THR A 113 -7.03 2.64 -12.25
CA THR A 113 -6.31 3.81 -12.75
C THR A 113 -6.96 5.10 -12.28
N SER A 114 -6.23 5.92 -11.58
CA SER A 114 -6.79 7.14 -10.99
C SER A 114 -5.80 8.29 -10.92
N LYS A 115 -6.33 9.48 -10.60
CA LYS A 115 -5.53 10.67 -10.32
C LYS A 115 -4.86 10.53 -8.94
N VAL A 116 -3.57 10.84 -8.87
CA VAL A 116 -2.76 10.74 -7.64
C VAL A 116 -2.25 12.09 -7.14
N ARG A 117 -2.59 13.18 -7.86
CA ARG A 117 -2.19 14.55 -7.48
C ARG A 117 -3.22 15.60 -7.86
N GLY A 118 -3.07 16.80 -7.29
CA GLY A 118 -3.95 17.92 -7.52
C GLY A 118 -5.33 17.77 -6.91
N SER A 119 -6.25 18.67 -7.23
CA SER A 119 -7.59 18.71 -6.64
C SER A 119 -8.45 17.48 -7.00
N LYS A 120 -8.12 16.80 -8.10
CA LYS A 120 -8.82 15.60 -8.59
C LYS A 120 -8.16 14.29 -8.13
N ALA A 121 -7.15 14.34 -7.25
CA ALA A 121 -6.59 13.12 -6.68
C ALA A 121 -7.68 12.25 -6.04
N ASN A 122 -7.53 10.93 -6.10
CA ASN A 122 -8.45 10.00 -5.46
C ASN A 122 -8.46 10.19 -3.92
N PRO A 123 -9.45 9.69 -3.20
CA PRO A 123 -9.57 9.89 -1.74
C PRO A 123 -8.32 9.45 -0.98
N LEU A 124 -7.73 8.30 -1.30
CA LEU A 124 -6.51 7.80 -0.66
C LEU A 124 -5.35 8.79 -0.81
N TYR A 125 -5.07 9.24 -2.05
CA TYR A 125 -3.97 10.18 -2.30
C TYR A 125 -4.21 11.55 -1.69
N LYS A 126 -5.46 12.01 -1.58
CA LYS A 126 -5.76 13.25 -0.83
C LYS A 126 -5.36 13.14 0.64
N LYS A 127 -5.67 12.01 1.28
CA LYS A 127 -5.32 11.74 2.68
C LYS A 127 -3.81 11.56 2.86
N LEU A 128 -3.14 10.81 1.96
CA LEU A 128 -1.69 10.63 1.94
C LEU A 128 -0.95 11.98 1.85
N ILE A 129 -1.38 12.84 0.93
CA ILE A 129 -0.79 14.19 0.73
C ILE A 129 -1.08 15.07 1.95
N ALA A 130 -2.29 15.01 2.51
CA ALA A 130 -2.65 15.81 3.68
C ALA A 130 -1.81 15.43 4.92
N GLN A 131 -1.52 14.14 5.12
CA GLN A 131 -0.70 13.69 6.25
C GLN A 131 0.80 13.95 6.06
N SER A 132 1.32 13.69 4.85
CA SER A 132 2.76 13.77 4.59
C SER A 132 3.24 15.16 4.17
N GLY A 133 2.35 16.01 3.65
CA GLY A 133 2.71 17.26 2.96
C GLY A 133 3.36 17.05 1.59
N VAL A 134 3.49 15.81 1.11
CA VAL A 134 4.20 15.47 -0.14
C VAL A 134 3.23 14.96 -1.19
N SER A 135 3.20 15.58 -2.36
CA SER A 135 2.44 15.12 -3.53
C SER A 135 3.35 14.33 -4.48
N PRO A 136 2.87 13.29 -5.16
CA PRO A 136 3.66 12.60 -6.16
C PRO A 136 4.20 13.56 -7.22
N SER A 137 5.50 13.55 -7.41
CA SER A 137 6.20 14.38 -8.41
C SER A 137 6.41 13.62 -9.73
N TRP A 138 6.36 12.29 -9.68
CA TRP A 138 6.52 11.39 -10.82
C TRP A 138 5.90 10.03 -10.51
N ASN A 139 5.96 9.07 -11.46
CA ASN A 139 5.58 7.67 -11.22
C ASN A 139 6.55 7.02 -10.22
N PHE A 140 6.11 5.98 -9.56
CA PHE A 140 6.87 5.22 -8.54
C PHE A 140 7.29 6.05 -7.32
N ASN A 141 6.52 7.08 -6.95
CA ASN A 141 6.61 7.66 -5.61
C ASN A 141 5.93 6.72 -4.62
N LYS A 142 6.44 6.67 -3.40
CA LYS A 142 6.00 5.72 -2.38
C LYS A 142 5.65 6.44 -1.10
N TYR A 143 4.63 5.93 -0.42
CA TYR A 143 4.25 6.33 0.94
C TYR A 143 4.29 5.10 1.81
N LEU A 144 5.09 5.13 2.88
CA LEU A 144 5.16 4.07 3.87
C LEU A 144 4.24 4.43 5.04
N ILE A 145 3.36 3.50 5.39
CA ILE A 145 2.31 3.65 6.40
C ILE A 145 2.57 2.61 7.48
N SER A 146 2.61 3.05 8.73
CA SER A 146 2.73 2.19 9.90
C SER A 146 1.44 1.42 10.21
N ARG A 147 1.51 0.42 11.07
CA ARG A 147 0.37 -0.43 11.46
C ARG A 147 -0.81 0.38 12.03
N ASP A 148 -0.55 1.49 12.71
CA ASP A 148 -1.57 2.40 13.22
C ASP A 148 -2.14 3.36 12.15
N GLY A 149 -1.81 3.13 10.86
CA GLY A 149 -2.37 3.83 9.72
C GLY A 149 -1.87 5.27 9.55
N LYS A 150 -0.63 5.56 9.95
CA LYS A 150 0.00 6.88 9.75
C LYS A 150 1.08 6.83 8.69
N VAL A 151 1.15 7.86 7.84
CA VAL A 151 2.28 8.01 6.92
C VAL A 151 3.53 8.34 7.71
N VAL A 152 4.51 7.45 7.70
CA VAL A 152 5.78 7.62 8.42
C VAL A 152 6.91 8.09 7.52
N SER A 153 6.88 7.74 6.24
CA SER A 153 7.89 8.16 5.26
C SER A 153 7.34 8.27 3.85
N THR A 154 8.02 9.08 3.04
CA THR A 154 7.76 9.18 1.60
C THR A 154 9.05 9.05 0.82
N PHE A 155 9.00 8.36 -0.32
CA PHE A 155 10.19 8.13 -1.15
C PHE A 155 9.89 8.52 -2.60
N GLY A 156 10.83 9.23 -3.22
CA GLY A 156 10.75 9.57 -4.63
C GLY A 156 11.01 8.37 -5.54
N SER A 157 10.78 8.56 -6.85
CA SER A 157 10.92 7.52 -7.86
C SER A 157 12.29 6.84 -7.90
N ARG A 158 13.36 7.56 -7.52
CA ARG A 158 14.74 7.05 -7.58
C ARG A 158 15.06 6.07 -6.45
N VAL A 159 14.34 6.11 -5.35
CA VAL A 159 14.51 5.16 -4.24
C VAL A 159 13.88 3.84 -4.67
N LYS A 160 14.72 2.82 -4.85
CA LYS A 160 14.28 1.49 -5.28
C LYS A 160 13.62 0.74 -4.12
N PRO A 161 12.66 -0.17 -4.40
CA PRO A 161 12.02 -0.98 -3.35
C PRO A 161 12.99 -1.85 -2.57
N ASP A 162 14.10 -2.26 -3.17
CA ASP A 162 15.17 -3.06 -2.58
C ASP A 162 16.31 -2.21 -1.99
N SER A 163 16.14 -0.89 -1.86
CA SER A 163 17.16 -0.02 -1.27
C SER A 163 17.25 -0.22 0.26
N PRO A 164 18.46 -0.19 0.85
CA PRO A 164 18.61 -0.28 2.31
C PRO A 164 17.80 0.77 3.08
N GLU A 165 17.63 1.96 2.48
CA GLU A 165 16.86 3.06 3.05
C GLU A 165 15.39 2.70 3.26
N LEU A 166 14.74 2.05 2.27
CA LEU A 166 13.34 1.64 2.37
C LEU A 166 13.20 0.35 3.19
N LEU A 167 14.07 -0.64 2.96
CA LEU A 167 14.02 -1.93 3.65
C LEU A 167 14.13 -1.77 5.16
N SER A 168 15.12 -0.98 5.65
CA SER A 168 15.31 -0.78 7.09
C SER A 168 14.08 -0.16 7.77
N GLN A 169 13.38 0.76 7.10
CA GLN A 169 12.18 1.36 7.67
C GLN A 169 10.98 0.41 7.66
N ILE A 170 10.86 -0.47 6.65
CA ILE A 170 9.83 -1.52 6.65
C ILE A 170 10.10 -2.51 7.79
N GLU A 171 11.34 -3.01 7.91
CA GLU A 171 11.73 -3.97 8.94
C GLU A 171 11.58 -3.42 10.37
N GLU A 172 11.77 -2.12 10.58
CA GLU A 172 11.54 -1.47 11.87
C GLU A 172 10.05 -1.41 12.26
N LEU A 173 9.14 -1.41 11.28
CA LEU A 173 7.70 -1.34 11.48
C LEU A 173 7.02 -2.71 11.59
N LEU A 174 7.68 -3.78 11.12
CA LEU A 174 7.14 -5.15 11.16
C LEU A 174 7.23 -5.78 12.55
#